data_9f9e47853f8fb9ce87d5553ffa9dcd5d
#
_entry.id   9f9e47853f8fb9ce87d5553ffa9dcd5d
#
_cell.length_a   1.000
_cell.length_b   1.000
_cell.length_c   1.000
_cell.angle_alpha   90.00
_cell.angle_beta   90.00
_cell.angle_gamma   90.00
#
_symmetry.space_group_name_H-M   'P 1'
#
loop_
_entity.id
_entity.type
_entity.pdbx_description
1 polymer ?
#
loop_
_entity_poly.entity_id
_entity_poly.type
_entity_poly.pdbx_seq_one_letter_code
_entity_poly.pdbx_strand_id
1 'polypeptide(L)'
;MTKGILQIFFEKIREVFSEEKASLESVSSKTISPATSSIAAPHKTTSPEVIKEPEELISLVEQLRAEIARDAACLYVFETGEATTIPAGMSCVSYASTNGEVGYVTLVNGNPKALPSGVTGGYSIRLPDQVETAASGHHITVHAIARASGSNQSHFSIAYSTNDVGNSGWRKFIAGPEWSIHTMEYDVPVMKEGRGDFIGILPDSEGNPGTELCYLAINISERK
;
A
#
# COMPACT_ATOMS: atom_id res chain seq x y z
N MET A 1 7.01 28.01 15.63
CA MET A 1 8.29 27.29 15.38
C MET A 1 8.16 25.99 14.60
N THR A 2 7.04 25.69 13.97
CA THR A 2 6.69 24.36 13.42
C THR A 2 7.00 24.18 11.93
N LYS A 3 7.23 25.24 11.15
CA LYS A 3 7.53 25.15 9.71
C LYS A 3 8.91 24.58 9.36
N GLY A 4 9.90 24.71 10.24
CA GLY A 4 11.27 24.27 9.96
C GLY A 4 11.50 22.77 10.04
N ILE A 5 10.77 22.05 10.90
CA ILE A 5 10.96 20.60 11.11
C ILE A 5 10.36 19.81 9.96
N LEU A 6 9.20 20.23 9.45
CA LEU A 6 8.54 19.60 8.31
C LEU A 6 9.40 19.73 7.04
N GLN A 7 10.05 20.89 6.85
CA GLN A 7 10.88 21.15 5.68
C GLN A 7 12.17 20.29 5.67
N ILE A 8 12.78 20.08 6.85
CA ILE A 8 13.96 19.19 6.99
C ILE A 8 13.61 17.73 6.72
N PHE A 9 12.39 17.29 7.08
CA PHE A 9 11.92 15.94 6.83
C PHE A 9 11.70 15.68 5.32
N PHE A 10 11.11 16.66 4.62
CA PHE A 10 10.92 16.57 3.16
C PHE A 10 12.25 16.62 2.38
N GLU A 11 13.26 17.34 2.87
CA GLU A 11 14.59 17.34 2.26
C GLU A 11 15.29 15.98 2.44
N LYS A 12 15.18 15.36 3.62
CA LYS A 12 15.74 14.02 3.84
C LYS A 12 15.08 12.93 3.01
N ILE A 13 13.77 12.99 2.82
CA ILE A 13 13.05 12.06 1.92
C ILE A 13 13.52 12.27 0.47
N ARG A 14 13.70 13.52 0.02
CA ARG A 14 14.24 13.81 -1.31
C ARG A 14 15.66 13.29 -1.52
N GLU A 15 16.52 13.35 -0.52
CA GLU A 15 17.87 12.80 -0.58
C GLU A 15 17.85 11.27 -0.77
N VAL A 16 17.05 10.55 0.00
CA VAL A 16 16.92 9.08 -0.11
C VAL A 16 16.44 8.69 -1.51
N PHE A 17 15.45 9.37 -2.08
CA PHE A 17 14.95 9.09 -3.42
C PHE A 17 15.91 9.51 -4.54
N SER A 18 16.80 10.48 -4.29
CA SER A 18 17.82 10.90 -5.24
C SER A 18 18.96 9.88 -5.36
N GLU A 19 19.34 9.22 -4.26
CA GLU A 19 20.36 8.17 -4.25
C GLU A 19 19.88 6.88 -4.92
N GLU A 20 18.60 6.52 -4.77
CA GLU A 20 17.99 5.34 -5.41
C GLU A 20 17.97 5.49 -6.95
N LYS A 21 17.68 6.68 -7.45
CA LYS A 21 17.68 6.96 -8.89
C LYS A 21 19.09 6.84 -9.52
N ALA A 22 20.13 7.22 -8.79
CA ALA A 22 21.51 7.09 -9.26
C ALA A 22 22.00 5.63 -9.31
N SER A 23 21.42 4.73 -8.52
CA SER A 23 21.76 3.29 -8.50
C SER A 23 21.19 2.53 -9.69
N LEU A 24 20.05 2.96 -10.23
CA LEU A 24 19.36 2.30 -11.36
C LEU A 24 19.99 2.58 -12.73
N GLU A 25 20.73 3.66 -12.88
CA GLU A 25 21.36 4.03 -14.17
C GLU A 25 22.67 3.27 -14.47
N SER A 26 23.23 2.48 -13.54
CA SER A 26 24.53 1.84 -13.69
C SER A 26 24.54 0.40 -14.24
N VAL A 27 23.40 -0.20 -14.56
CA VAL A 27 23.28 -1.64 -14.93
C VAL A 27 22.85 -1.88 -16.39
N SER A 28 23.01 -0.96 -17.29
CA SER A 28 22.67 -1.19 -18.71
C SER A 28 23.89 -1.13 -19.61
N SER A 29 24.62 -2.26 -19.76
CA SER A 29 25.34 -2.60 -20.99
C SER A 29 25.96 -4.01 -20.93
N LYS A 30 25.32 -5.02 -21.49
CA LYS A 30 26.01 -6.17 -22.10
C LYS A 30 25.21 -6.74 -23.26
N THR A 31 25.72 -6.43 -24.44
CA THR A 31 25.35 -6.93 -25.77
C THR A 31 25.69 -8.39 -25.91
N ILE A 32 24.78 -9.21 -26.44
CA ILE A 32 25.10 -10.51 -27.08
C ILE A 32 24.27 -10.64 -28.37
N SER A 33 24.97 -10.88 -29.48
CA SER A 33 24.49 -11.03 -30.85
C SER A 33 23.95 -12.44 -31.18
N PRO A 34 23.28 -12.63 -32.32
CA PRO A 34 22.28 -13.68 -32.51
C PRO A 34 22.77 -14.90 -33.27
N ALA A 35 22.04 -16.00 -33.16
CA ALA A 35 22.15 -17.15 -34.07
C ALA A 35 20.79 -17.43 -34.73
N THR A 36 20.86 -17.45 -36.06
CA THR A 36 19.80 -17.69 -37.04
C THR A 36 19.39 -19.17 -37.11
N SER A 37 18.11 -19.50 -37.17
CA SER A 37 17.61 -20.65 -37.92
C SER A 37 16.13 -20.49 -38.32
N SER A 38 15.89 -20.64 -39.61
CA SER A 38 14.63 -20.64 -40.36
C SER A 38 13.84 -21.94 -40.15
N ILE A 39 12.47 -21.86 -40.14
CA ILE A 39 11.57 -22.65 -41.02
C ILE A 39 10.11 -22.16 -40.78
N ALA A 40 9.40 -21.96 -41.90
CA ALA A 40 8.04 -21.43 -41.99
C ALA A 40 6.96 -22.50 -41.98
N ALA A 41 5.76 -22.20 -41.47
CA ALA A 41 4.44 -22.54 -42.02
C ALA A 41 3.30 -21.78 -41.30
N PRO A 42 2.15 -21.51 -41.94
CA PRO A 42 1.24 -20.44 -41.52
C PRO A 42 0.12 -20.95 -40.59
N HIS A 43 -0.13 -20.24 -39.52
CA HIS A 43 -1.32 -20.43 -38.70
C HIS A 43 -2.07 -19.12 -38.44
N LYS A 44 -3.38 -19.22 -38.63
CA LYS A 44 -4.52 -18.34 -38.39
C LYS A 44 -4.26 -17.15 -37.44
N THR A 45 -4.59 -16.00 -37.95
CA THR A 45 -4.71 -14.71 -37.26
C THR A 45 -5.81 -14.78 -36.19
N THR A 46 -5.39 -14.98 -34.95
CA THR A 46 -6.17 -14.62 -33.77
C THR A 46 -5.66 -13.23 -33.36
N SER A 47 -6.55 -12.24 -33.20
CA SER A 47 -6.20 -10.90 -32.70
C SER A 47 -5.31 -11.04 -31.47
N PRO A 48 -4.18 -10.36 -31.38
CA PRO A 48 -3.37 -10.38 -30.18
C PRO A 48 -4.15 -9.69 -29.07
N GLU A 49 -4.51 -10.47 -28.06
CA GLU A 49 -4.75 -9.93 -26.72
C GLU A 49 -3.49 -9.12 -26.36
N VAL A 50 -3.64 -7.81 -26.17
CA VAL A 50 -2.54 -6.93 -25.80
C VAL A 50 -2.14 -7.32 -24.38
N ILE A 51 -1.20 -8.25 -24.27
CA ILE A 51 -0.49 -8.51 -23.01
C ILE A 51 0.30 -7.24 -22.74
N LYS A 52 -0.17 -6.43 -21.79
CA LYS A 52 0.58 -5.26 -21.30
C LYS A 52 1.94 -5.74 -20.85
N GLU A 53 3.00 -5.12 -21.34
CA GLU A 53 4.35 -5.47 -20.93
C GLU A 53 4.56 -5.17 -19.44
N PRO A 54 5.41 -5.94 -18.73
CA PRO A 54 5.67 -5.76 -17.29
C PRO A 54 6.08 -4.33 -16.90
N GLU A 55 6.79 -3.63 -17.78
CA GLU A 55 7.21 -2.23 -17.58
C GLU A 55 6.02 -1.25 -17.52
N GLU A 56 4.90 -1.53 -18.24
CA GLU A 56 3.69 -0.70 -18.16
C GLU A 56 2.98 -0.87 -16.81
N LEU A 57 3.02 -2.04 -16.22
CA LEU A 57 2.39 -2.31 -14.91
C LEU A 57 3.11 -1.61 -13.77
N ILE A 58 4.45 -1.64 -13.75
CA ILE A 58 5.24 -0.85 -12.79
C ILE A 58 4.95 0.64 -12.98
N SER A 59 4.90 1.13 -14.20
CA SER A 59 4.59 2.52 -14.50
C SER A 59 3.23 2.95 -13.92
N LEU A 60 2.20 2.10 -14.00
CA LEU A 60 0.88 2.39 -13.41
C LEU A 60 0.96 2.50 -11.89
N VAL A 61 1.56 1.52 -11.21
CA VAL A 61 1.66 1.52 -9.74
C VAL A 61 2.50 2.69 -9.24
N GLU A 62 3.60 3.03 -9.93
CA GLU A 62 4.41 4.19 -9.57
C GLU A 62 3.66 5.53 -9.81
N GLN A 63 2.77 5.60 -10.79
CA GLN A 63 1.88 6.76 -10.95
C GLN A 63 0.90 6.88 -9.79
N LEU A 64 0.24 5.77 -9.39
CA LEU A 64 -0.65 5.74 -8.22
C LEU A 64 0.11 6.08 -6.93
N ARG A 65 1.34 5.56 -6.75
CA ARG A 65 2.21 5.90 -5.63
C ARG A 65 2.52 7.39 -5.60
N ALA A 66 2.93 7.98 -6.73
CA ALA A 66 3.23 9.40 -6.82
C ALA A 66 2.00 10.28 -6.48
N GLU A 67 0.81 9.83 -6.85
CA GLU A 67 -0.44 10.50 -6.51
C GLU A 67 -0.66 10.53 -4.99
N ILE A 68 -0.61 9.38 -4.31
CA ILE A 68 -0.86 9.31 -2.86
C ILE A 68 0.27 9.87 -2.01
N ALA A 69 1.51 9.88 -2.51
CA ALA A 69 2.68 10.36 -1.77
C ALA A 69 2.85 11.89 -1.80
N ARG A 70 2.15 12.60 -2.69
CA ARG A 70 2.37 14.04 -2.94
C ARG A 70 2.30 14.89 -1.68
N ASP A 71 1.30 14.64 -0.83
CA ASP A 71 1.05 15.41 0.39
C ASP A 71 1.04 14.51 1.63
N ALA A 72 1.65 13.32 1.54
CA ALA A 72 1.62 12.33 2.60
C ALA A 72 2.51 12.74 3.77
N ALA A 73 1.95 12.72 4.98
CA ALA A 73 2.69 12.81 6.23
C ALA A 73 3.48 11.53 6.51
N CYS A 74 3.02 10.40 5.96
CA CYS A 74 3.68 9.10 6.05
C CYS A 74 3.32 8.22 4.85
N LEU A 75 4.30 7.48 4.32
CA LEU A 75 4.16 6.48 3.27
C LEU A 75 4.75 5.16 3.73
N TYR A 76 3.94 4.10 3.69
CA TYR A 76 4.37 2.72 3.96
C TYR A 76 4.52 1.95 2.65
N VAL A 77 5.61 1.16 2.58
CA VAL A 77 5.93 0.24 1.49
C VAL A 77 5.81 -1.17 2.04
N PHE A 78 4.91 -1.98 1.51
CA PHE A 78 4.61 -3.31 2.05
C PHE A 78 5.56 -4.41 1.60
N GLU A 79 6.52 -4.12 0.76
CA GLU A 79 7.53 -5.09 0.27
C GLU A 79 8.30 -5.79 1.39
N THR A 80 8.54 -5.09 2.50
CA THR A 80 9.36 -5.57 3.62
C THR A 80 8.55 -6.12 4.80
N GLY A 81 7.21 -6.15 4.69
CA GLY A 81 6.36 -6.63 5.78
C GLY A 81 6.30 -5.69 6.99
N GLU A 82 6.09 -4.42 6.75
CA GLU A 82 6.04 -3.33 7.74
C GLU A 82 5.01 -3.50 8.88
N ALA A 83 4.22 -4.57 8.86
CA ALA A 83 3.19 -4.78 9.88
C ALA A 83 3.77 -5.09 11.25
N THR A 84 3.25 -4.41 12.24
CA THR A 84 3.62 -4.63 13.62
C THR A 84 2.87 -5.78 14.27
N THR A 85 1.67 -6.12 13.77
CA THR A 85 0.84 -7.16 14.37
C THR A 85 -0.03 -7.86 13.34
N ILE A 86 0.08 -9.18 13.27
CA ILE A 86 -0.79 -10.07 12.50
C ILE A 86 -1.63 -10.86 13.50
N PRO A 87 -2.97 -10.72 13.49
CA PRO A 87 -3.83 -11.46 14.42
C PRO A 87 -3.83 -12.95 14.14
N ALA A 88 -4.11 -13.75 15.19
CA ALA A 88 -4.34 -15.19 15.03
C ALA A 88 -5.48 -15.44 14.02
N GLY A 89 -5.25 -16.34 13.08
CA GLY A 89 -6.22 -16.65 12.02
C GLY A 89 -6.10 -15.80 10.74
N MET A 90 -5.25 -14.78 10.74
CA MET A 90 -4.82 -14.11 9.52
C MET A 90 -3.46 -14.64 9.06
N SER A 91 -3.23 -14.64 7.76
CA SER A 91 -1.92 -14.82 7.16
C SER A 91 -1.50 -13.55 6.40
N CYS A 92 -0.20 -13.25 6.44
CA CYS A 92 0.43 -12.21 5.68
C CYS A 92 1.67 -12.80 5.00
N VAL A 93 1.71 -12.73 3.68
CA VAL A 93 2.85 -13.22 2.89
C VAL A 93 3.41 -12.03 2.12
N SER A 94 4.71 -11.77 2.30
CA SER A 94 5.41 -10.68 1.60
C SER A 94 6.05 -11.19 0.32
N TYR A 95 5.96 -10.39 -0.73
CA TYR A 95 6.58 -10.61 -2.02
C TYR A 95 7.48 -9.42 -2.33
N ALA A 96 8.77 -9.70 -2.52
CA ALA A 96 9.73 -8.69 -2.90
C ALA A 96 9.50 -8.24 -4.35
N SER A 97 9.85 -6.99 -4.63
CA SER A 97 9.88 -6.46 -5.99
C SER A 97 10.80 -7.31 -6.88
N THR A 98 10.28 -7.71 -8.02
CA THR A 98 11.01 -8.48 -9.02
C THR A 98 10.83 -7.86 -10.40
N ASN A 99 11.52 -8.38 -11.42
CA ASN A 99 11.50 -7.86 -12.79
C ASN A 99 10.07 -7.62 -13.31
N GLY A 100 9.59 -6.39 -13.19
CA GLY A 100 8.31 -5.95 -13.72
C GLY A 100 7.14 -5.96 -12.71
N GLU A 101 7.29 -6.47 -11.48
CA GLU A 101 6.26 -6.37 -10.43
C GLU A 101 6.76 -5.58 -9.22
N VAL A 102 5.90 -4.68 -8.72
CA VAL A 102 6.10 -4.00 -7.44
C VAL A 102 6.02 -5.00 -6.29
N GLY A 103 6.81 -4.79 -5.24
CA GLY A 103 6.70 -5.59 -4.02
C GLY A 103 5.36 -5.34 -3.30
N TYR A 104 4.81 -6.37 -2.67
CA TYR A 104 3.51 -6.30 -2.00
C TYR A 104 3.37 -7.35 -0.90
N VAL A 105 2.34 -7.23 -0.09
CA VAL A 105 1.91 -8.28 0.84
C VAL A 105 0.55 -8.80 0.44
N THR A 106 0.33 -10.11 0.60
CA THR A 106 -0.99 -10.73 0.48
C THR A 106 -1.54 -11.01 1.87
N LEU A 107 -2.70 -10.45 2.16
CA LEU A 107 -3.44 -10.65 3.40
C LEU A 107 -4.62 -11.58 3.16
N VAL A 108 -4.72 -12.64 3.97
CA VAL A 108 -5.86 -13.58 3.96
C VAL A 108 -6.41 -13.74 5.37
N ASN A 109 -7.72 -13.60 5.51
CA ASN A 109 -8.42 -13.83 6.76
C ASN A 109 -9.03 -15.24 6.77
N GLY A 110 -8.35 -16.17 7.41
CA GLY A 110 -8.77 -17.60 7.47
C GLY A 110 -9.75 -17.91 8.60
N ASN A 111 -9.89 -17.04 9.60
CA ASN A 111 -10.79 -17.30 10.74
C ASN A 111 -11.37 -16.01 11.34
N PRO A 112 -12.57 -15.60 10.89
CA PRO A 112 -13.20 -14.37 11.36
C PRO A 112 -13.56 -14.37 12.84
N LYS A 113 -13.72 -15.55 13.46
CA LYS A 113 -14.06 -15.69 14.87
C LYS A 113 -12.87 -15.55 15.81
N ALA A 114 -11.65 -15.66 15.28
CA ALA A 114 -10.41 -15.54 16.05
C ALA A 114 -9.86 -14.12 16.10
N LEU A 115 -10.46 -13.18 15.35
CA LEU A 115 -10.00 -11.79 15.34
C LEU A 115 -10.32 -11.14 16.68
N PRO A 116 -9.36 -10.43 17.29
CA PRO A 116 -9.61 -9.70 18.51
C PRO A 116 -10.71 -8.66 18.30
N SER A 117 -11.57 -8.50 19.31
CA SER A 117 -12.57 -7.44 19.32
C SER A 117 -11.87 -6.09 19.44
N GLY A 118 -11.80 -5.34 18.38
CA GLY A 118 -11.20 -4.01 18.37
C GLY A 118 -11.18 -3.43 16.97
N VAL A 119 -11.10 -2.12 16.88
CA VAL A 119 -11.16 -1.42 15.59
C VAL A 119 -9.92 -1.64 14.74
N THR A 120 -8.84 -2.14 15.31
CA THR A 120 -7.62 -2.51 14.59
C THR A 120 -7.29 -3.99 14.77
N GLY A 121 -8.32 -4.82 14.92
CA GLY A 121 -8.18 -6.28 15.04
C GLY A 121 -7.72 -7.00 13.78
N GLY A 122 -7.51 -6.28 12.66
CA GLY A 122 -6.91 -6.76 11.42
C GLY A 122 -5.38 -6.71 11.43
N TYR A 123 -4.80 -6.78 10.25
CA TYR A 123 -3.39 -6.45 10.02
C TYR A 123 -3.15 -5.01 10.47
N SER A 124 -2.32 -4.80 11.49
CA SER A 124 -2.25 -3.53 12.20
C SER A 124 -0.88 -2.88 12.07
N ILE A 125 -0.86 -1.63 11.64
CA ILE A 125 0.33 -0.80 11.46
C ILE A 125 0.28 0.28 12.53
N ARG A 126 1.30 0.36 13.39
CA ARG A 126 1.48 1.47 14.32
C ARG A 126 2.05 2.67 13.58
N LEU A 127 1.44 3.85 13.78
CA LEU A 127 1.94 5.09 13.20
C LEU A 127 3.15 5.63 13.99
N PRO A 128 4.07 6.35 13.32
CA PRO A 128 5.11 7.10 14.00
C PRO A 128 4.52 8.17 14.93
N ASP A 129 5.12 8.38 16.09
CA ASP A 129 4.65 9.34 17.11
C ASP A 129 4.48 10.77 16.57
N GLN A 130 5.29 11.16 15.56
CA GLN A 130 5.18 12.46 14.91
C GLN A 130 3.90 12.58 14.07
N VAL A 131 3.48 11.48 13.40
CA VAL A 131 2.24 11.42 12.61
C VAL A 131 1.04 11.43 13.54
N GLU A 132 1.08 10.66 14.63
CA GLU A 132 0.08 10.67 15.70
C GLU A 132 -0.14 12.09 16.25
N THR A 133 0.96 12.77 16.63
CA THR A 133 0.91 14.15 17.14
C THR A 133 0.30 15.12 16.13
N ALA A 134 0.68 15.00 14.86
CA ALA A 134 0.18 15.86 13.79
C ALA A 134 -1.30 15.58 13.46
N ALA A 135 -1.75 14.35 13.61
CA ALA A 135 -3.14 13.94 13.34
C ALA A 135 -4.12 14.45 14.41
N SER A 136 -3.65 14.71 15.65
CA SER A 136 -4.49 15.15 16.77
C SER A 136 -5.28 16.42 16.44
N GLY A 137 -6.61 16.29 16.44
CA GLY A 137 -7.51 17.41 16.13
C GLY A 137 -7.65 17.74 14.64
N HIS A 138 -7.05 16.97 13.75
CA HIS A 138 -7.04 17.21 12.31
C HIS A 138 -7.88 16.19 11.52
N HIS A 139 -8.10 16.49 10.25
CA HIS A 139 -8.66 15.56 9.28
C HIS A 139 -7.55 14.73 8.69
N ILE A 140 -7.73 13.40 8.64
CA ILE A 140 -6.82 12.49 7.98
C ILE A 140 -7.47 11.82 6.78
N THR A 141 -6.66 11.59 5.76
CA THR A 141 -7.01 10.77 4.61
C THR A 141 -6.01 9.63 4.51
N VAL A 142 -6.51 8.39 4.56
CA VAL A 142 -5.71 7.17 4.39
C VAL A 142 -5.94 6.65 2.99
N HIS A 143 -4.89 6.55 2.20
CA HIS A 143 -4.89 5.95 0.87
C HIS A 143 -4.18 4.61 0.92
N ALA A 144 -4.82 3.55 0.43
CA ALA A 144 -4.20 2.24 0.23
C ALA A 144 -4.22 1.89 -1.26
N ILE A 145 -3.07 1.47 -1.82
CA ILE A 145 -3.01 0.89 -3.15
C ILE A 145 -3.12 -0.61 -2.98
N ALA A 146 -4.26 -1.15 -3.45
CA ALA A 146 -4.62 -2.55 -3.27
C ALA A 146 -5.21 -3.16 -4.54
N ARG A 147 -5.14 -4.51 -4.62
CA ARG A 147 -5.86 -5.32 -5.60
C ARG A 147 -6.34 -6.63 -4.97
N ALA A 148 -7.21 -7.35 -5.66
CA ALA A 148 -7.57 -8.70 -5.29
C ALA A 148 -6.43 -9.69 -5.62
N SER A 149 -6.21 -10.68 -4.76
CA SER A 149 -5.33 -11.79 -5.08
C SER A 149 -6.03 -12.72 -6.08
N GLY A 150 -5.65 -12.62 -7.35
CA GLY A 150 -6.26 -13.37 -8.45
C GLY A 150 -7.29 -12.58 -9.26
N SER A 151 -8.13 -13.27 -10.05
CA SER A 151 -9.02 -12.65 -11.04
C SER A 151 -10.37 -12.17 -10.49
N ASN A 152 -10.71 -12.51 -9.25
CA ASN A 152 -11.97 -12.12 -8.61
C ASN A 152 -11.82 -10.81 -7.82
N GLN A 153 -12.94 -10.29 -7.32
CA GLN A 153 -12.92 -9.17 -6.39
C GLN A 153 -12.51 -9.64 -4.99
N SER A 154 -11.80 -8.77 -4.26
CA SER A 154 -11.51 -8.93 -2.84
C SER A 154 -12.23 -7.85 -2.04
N HIS A 155 -12.89 -8.25 -0.96
CA HIS A 155 -13.54 -7.35 -0.02
C HIS A 155 -12.63 -7.16 1.20
N PHE A 156 -12.40 -5.93 1.59
CA PHE A 156 -11.59 -5.61 2.76
C PHE A 156 -12.07 -4.33 3.43
N SER A 157 -11.58 -4.09 4.62
CA SER A 157 -11.91 -2.90 5.39
C SER A 157 -10.65 -2.22 5.90
N ILE A 158 -10.71 -0.90 6.04
CA ILE A 158 -9.68 -0.07 6.68
C ILE A 158 -10.29 0.62 7.90
N ALA A 159 -9.52 0.72 8.99
CA ALA A 159 -9.88 1.49 10.16
C ALA A 159 -8.68 2.27 10.71
N TYR A 160 -8.95 3.40 11.33
CA TYR A 160 -7.99 4.19 12.10
C TYR A 160 -8.41 4.19 13.56
N SER A 161 -7.46 4.01 14.48
CA SER A 161 -7.70 4.03 15.93
C SER A 161 -6.61 4.81 16.64
N THR A 162 -7.02 5.72 17.52
CA THR A 162 -6.12 6.50 18.40
C THR A 162 -5.76 5.78 19.68
N ASN A 163 -6.41 4.67 20.02
CA ASN A 163 -6.32 4.02 21.34
C ASN A 163 -6.63 4.93 22.55
N ASP A 164 -6.89 6.22 22.35
CA ASP A 164 -7.16 7.19 23.40
C ASP A 164 -8.57 7.78 23.28
N VAL A 165 -8.88 8.43 22.18
CA VAL A 165 -10.09 9.25 22.05
C VAL A 165 -11.09 8.77 21.01
N GLY A 166 -10.85 7.62 20.37
CA GLY A 166 -11.80 7.03 19.44
C GLY A 166 -11.19 6.39 18.20
N ASN A 167 -12.04 6.07 17.26
CA ASN A 167 -11.69 5.37 16.04
C ASN A 167 -12.66 5.70 14.89
N SER A 168 -12.25 5.43 13.65
CA SER A 168 -13.06 5.65 12.44
C SER A 168 -14.19 4.63 12.25
N GLY A 169 -14.17 3.51 12.98
CA GLY A 169 -14.88 2.29 12.57
C GLY A 169 -14.29 1.69 11.28
N TRP A 170 -14.69 0.46 10.98
CA TRP A 170 -14.29 -0.22 9.74
C TRP A 170 -15.03 0.36 8.52
N ARG A 171 -14.26 0.85 7.53
CA ARG A 171 -14.76 1.29 6.24
C ARG A 171 -14.49 0.21 5.22
N LYS A 172 -15.56 -0.26 4.52
CA LYS A 172 -15.51 -1.37 3.57
C LYS A 172 -15.11 -0.88 2.18
N PHE A 173 -14.28 -1.68 1.52
CA PHE A 173 -13.80 -1.46 0.14
C PHE A 173 -13.90 -2.75 -0.66
N ILE A 174 -13.91 -2.61 -1.98
CA ILE A 174 -13.86 -3.71 -2.94
C ILE A 174 -12.69 -3.44 -3.87
N ALA A 175 -11.69 -4.33 -3.86
CA ALA A 175 -10.58 -4.30 -4.80
C ALA A 175 -10.88 -5.22 -5.99
N GLY A 176 -10.62 -4.75 -7.20
CA GLY A 176 -10.60 -5.56 -8.43
C GLY A 176 -9.25 -6.25 -8.61
N PRO A 177 -9.04 -6.93 -9.76
CA PRO A 177 -7.77 -7.58 -10.07
C PRO A 177 -6.63 -6.59 -10.39
N GLU A 178 -6.96 -5.35 -10.73
CA GLU A 178 -5.98 -4.30 -11.02
C GLU A 178 -5.67 -3.46 -9.78
N TRP A 179 -4.44 -2.94 -9.68
CA TRP A 179 -4.05 -2.01 -8.65
C TRP A 179 -4.89 -0.72 -8.71
N SER A 180 -5.44 -0.32 -7.59
CA SER A 180 -6.25 0.90 -7.47
C SER A 180 -6.13 1.54 -6.09
N ILE A 181 -6.40 2.85 -6.00
CA ILE A 181 -6.40 3.61 -4.76
C ILE A 181 -7.74 3.44 -4.06
N HIS A 182 -7.68 3.09 -2.77
CA HIS A 182 -8.83 3.05 -1.86
C HIS A 182 -8.62 4.08 -0.76
N THR A 183 -9.59 4.97 -0.59
CA THR A 183 -9.44 6.15 0.28
C THR A 183 -10.43 6.09 1.44
N MET A 184 -9.93 6.28 2.66
CA MET A 184 -10.71 6.43 3.89
C MET A 184 -10.43 7.81 4.50
N GLU A 185 -11.47 8.49 4.95
CA GLU A 185 -11.37 9.77 5.64
C GLU A 185 -11.86 9.66 7.09
N TYR A 186 -11.21 10.40 8.00
CA TYR A 186 -11.58 10.44 9.40
C TYR A 186 -11.15 11.74 10.08
N ASP A 187 -12.04 12.33 10.88
CA ASP A 187 -11.74 13.47 11.73
C ASP A 187 -11.23 13.00 13.09
N VAL A 188 -9.92 13.05 13.29
CA VAL A 188 -9.28 12.60 14.53
C VAL A 188 -9.63 13.57 15.66
N PRO A 189 -10.25 13.13 16.76
CA PRO A 189 -10.48 14.00 17.92
C PRO A 189 -9.16 14.53 18.48
N VAL A 190 -9.21 15.63 19.24
CA VAL A 190 -8.03 16.13 19.96
C VAL A 190 -7.61 15.09 21.01
N MET A 191 -6.41 14.57 20.87
CA MET A 191 -5.84 13.59 21.79
C MET A 191 -5.28 14.29 23.03
N LYS A 192 -5.39 13.63 24.17
CA LYS A 192 -4.86 14.14 25.45
C LYS A 192 -3.50 13.55 25.75
N GLU A 193 -3.31 12.28 25.42
CA GLU A 193 -2.07 11.52 25.63
C GLU A 193 -1.81 10.66 24.40
N GLY A 194 -0.55 10.55 23.96
CA GLY A 194 -0.16 9.62 22.90
C GLY A 194 -0.15 8.20 23.44
N ARG A 195 -1.03 7.34 22.90
CA ARG A 195 -1.08 5.90 23.23
C ARG A 195 -0.77 5.00 22.04
N GLY A 196 -0.32 5.59 20.95
CA GLY A 196 -0.10 4.94 19.68
C GLY A 196 -1.35 4.91 18.83
N ASP A 197 -1.27 5.52 17.67
CA ASP A 197 -2.28 5.44 16.62
C ASP A 197 -1.99 4.26 15.71
N PHE A 198 -3.06 3.63 15.21
CA PHE A 198 -2.97 2.45 14.37
C PHE A 198 -3.89 2.54 13.17
N ILE A 199 -3.41 1.99 12.05
CA ILE A 199 -4.26 1.64 10.91
C ILE A 199 -4.42 0.13 10.88
N GLY A 200 -5.68 -0.33 10.87
CA GLY A 200 -6.04 -1.72 10.69
C GLY A 200 -6.51 -1.99 9.27
N ILE A 201 -6.11 -3.12 8.70
CA ILE A 201 -6.58 -3.62 7.40
C ILE A 201 -7.12 -5.03 7.63
N LEU A 202 -8.38 -5.25 7.25
CA LEU A 202 -9.09 -6.49 7.49
C LEU A 202 -9.75 -6.99 6.20
N PRO A 203 -9.17 -8.01 5.55
CA PRO A 203 -9.85 -8.74 4.49
C PRO A 203 -11.08 -9.48 5.03
N ASP A 204 -12.15 -9.56 4.24
CA ASP A 204 -13.29 -10.43 4.58
C ASP A 204 -12.84 -11.89 4.54
N SER A 205 -13.53 -12.75 5.28
CA SER A 205 -13.09 -14.13 5.48
C SER A 205 -13.73 -15.13 4.53
N GLU A 206 -15.00 -14.95 4.17
CA GLU A 206 -15.74 -15.93 3.37
C GLU A 206 -15.63 -15.63 1.89
N GLY A 207 -15.16 -16.63 1.11
CA GLY A 207 -15.07 -16.55 -0.34
C GLY A 207 -14.09 -15.50 -0.87
N ASN A 208 -13.29 -14.91 0.02
CA ASN A 208 -12.34 -13.85 -0.35
C ASN A 208 -11.00 -14.45 -0.76
N PRO A 209 -10.50 -14.18 -1.98
CA PRO A 209 -9.22 -14.71 -2.46
C PRO A 209 -8.01 -14.13 -1.70
N GLY A 210 -8.20 -13.08 -0.93
CA GLY A 210 -7.16 -12.29 -0.28
C GLY A 210 -7.05 -10.90 -0.88
N THR A 211 -6.41 -10.00 -0.12
CA THR A 211 -6.15 -8.61 -0.54
C THR A 211 -4.66 -8.40 -0.64
N GLU A 212 -4.18 -7.93 -1.77
CA GLU A 212 -2.80 -7.54 -2.00
C GLU A 212 -2.66 -6.04 -1.80
N LEU A 213 -1.59 -5.63 -1.08
CA LEU A 213 -1.28 -4.25 -0.74
C LEU A 213 0.18 -3.95 -1.09
N CYS A 214 0.44 -2.87 -1.81
CA CYS A 214 1.80 -2.42 -2.09
C CYS A 214 2.19 -1.12 -1.37
N TYR A 215 1.29 -0.16 -1.26
CA TYR A 215 1.53 1.12 -0.59
C TYR A 215 0.36 1.57 0.27
N LEU A 216 0.66 2.32 1.34
CA LEU A 216 -0.32 3.04 2.14
C LEU A 216 0.24 4.41 2.50
N ALA A 217 -0.53 5.47 2.25
CA ALA A 217 -0.18 6.84 2.58
C ALA A 217 -1.20 7.45 3.55
N ILE A 218 -0.73 8.37 4.38
CA ILE A 218 -1.55 9.15 5.31
C ILE A 218 -1.32 10.62 5.03
N ASN A 219 -2.37 11.34 4.66
CA ASN A 219 -2.38 12.77 4.51
C ASN A 219 -3.10 13.39 5.71
N ILE A 220 -2.61 14.54 6.18
CA ILE A 220 -3.17 15.28 7.30
C ILE A 220 -3.51 16.70 6.82
N SER A 221 -4.73 17.13 7.08
CA SER A 221 -5.21 18.44 6.69
C SER A 221 -6.02 19.10 7.82
N GLU A 222 -6.26 20.40 7.72
CA GLU A 222 -7.18 21.10 8.60
C GLU A 222 -8.59 20.51 8.48
N ARG A 223 -9.32 20.49 9.60
CA ARG A 223 -10.76 20.17 9.56
C ARG A 223 -11.50 21.24 8.78
N LYS A 224 -12.41 20.82 7.93
CA LYS A 224 -13.30 21.73 7.19
C LYS A 224 -14.41 22.27 8.07
#